data_d2f8f719f7033844a4e6dc63984a7a12
#
_entry.id   d2f8f719f7033844a4e6dc63984a7a12
#
_cell.length_a   1.000
_cell.length_b   1.000
_cell.length_c   1.000
_cell.angle_alpha   90.00
_cell.angle_beta   90.00
_cell.angle_gamma   90.00
#
_symmetry.space_group_name_H-M   'P 1'
#
loop_
_entity.id
_entity.type
_entity.pdbx_description
1 polymer ?
#
loop_
_entity_poly.entity_id
_entity_poly.type
_entity_poly.pdbx_seq_one_letter_code
_entity_poly.pdbx_strand_id
1 'polypeptide(L)'
;MPRIEAGSYYTYLPEGCRLCRRGAKLVLFITGECRNSCFYCPISLEKKNKDVVYANERPLKSYKDFISEIEAMDAEGVAITGGEPILKLERVLDFLKIAKEFSLHVHLYTSQALDEEKLEALKYIDEIRFHPPMLKNAEKYAGSIKTAKELGMDAGFEIPAISFEPKIVEIVNENDAFLNLNQLEVSETNYNAIRSMGFEILDYYVIPDEKILRGYERAKKFHYCSAKFKDVAQFRRRLIRMAMNLPDFYMVTRDGTVICCRIEGNLDKAEKLLKEAGFEYRRFDKFIETSAEIIEKIGELLKAEKLNLKLVERYPTYNGIVIESEDL
;
A
#
# COMPACT_ATOMS: atom_id res chain seq x y z
N MET A 1 17.13 0.87 -20.33
CA MET A 1 16.73 0.67 -18.91
C MET A 1 16.02 -0.66 -18.77
N PRO A 2 16.27 -1.45 -17.71
CA PRO A 2 15.52 -2.66 -17.43
C PRO A 2 14.04 -2.35 -17.28
N ARG A 3 13.21 -3.16 -17.93
CA ARG A 3 11.74 -3.06 -17.81
C ARG A 3 11.25 -4.08 -16.80
N ILE A 4 10.24 -3.70 -16.06
CA ILE A 4 9.48 -4.59 -15.20
C ILE A 4 8.04 -4.66 -15.71
N GLU A 5 7.23 -5.54 -15.12
CA GLU A 5 5.85 -5.76 -15.55
C GLU A 5 5.03 -4.46 -15.57
N ALA A 6 3.96 -4.45 -16.33
CA ALA A 6 3.00 -3.36 -16.45
C ALA A 6 3.58 -2.00 -16.90
N GLY A 7 4.70 -2.00 -17.61
CA GLY A 7 5.26 -0.81 -18.25
C GLY A 7 6.16 0.06 -17.37
N SER A 8 6.44 -0.34 -16.14
CA SER A 8 7.44 0.33 -15.29
C SER A 8 8.87 -0.02 -15.72
N TYR A 9 9.83 0.89 -15.47
CA TYR A 9 11.25 0.68 -15.78
C TYR A 9 12.15 1.53 -14.89
N TYR A 10 13.45 1.17 -14.80
CA TYR A 10 14.37 1.82 -13.87
C TYR A 10 15.83 1.70 -14.30
N THR A 11 16.67 2.59 -13.77
CA THR A 11 18.13 2.40 -13.61
C THR A 11 18.47 2.03 -12.19
N TYR A 12 17.69 2.54 -11.22
CA TYR A 12 17.82 2.27 -9.79
C TYR A 12 16.42 2.04 -9.20
N LEU A 13 16.31 1.07 -8.32
CA LEU A 13 15.07 0.77 -7.60
C LEU A 13 15.34 0.88 -6.10
N PRO A 14 14.82 1.93 -5.42
CA PRO A 14 14.93 2.06 -3.96
C PRO A 14 14.33 0.85 -3.24
N GLU A 15 14.81 0.54 -2.03
CA GLU A 15 14.36 -0.66 -1.32
C GLU A 15 12.85 -0.68 -1.07
N GLY A 16 12.26 0.47 -0.71
CA GLY A 16 10.81 0.58 -0.59
C GLY A 16 10.05 0.22 -1.87
N CYS A 17 10.64 0.46 -3.07
CA CYS A 17 10.05 0.03 -4.34
C CYS A 17 10.25 -1.47 -4.59
N ARG A 18 11.37 -2.06 -4.17
CA ARG A 18 11.60 -3.51 -4.24
C ARG A 18 10.60 -4.26 -3.37
N LEU A 19 10.34 -3.76 -2.14
CA LEU A 19 9.33 -4.29 -1.24
C LEU A 19 7.92 -4.17 -1.82
N CYS A 20 7.59 -3.01 -2.43
CA CYS A 20 6.34 -2.81 -3.16
C CYS A 20 6.15 -3.87 -4.25
N ARG A 21 7.19 -4.11 -5.06
CA ARG A 21 7.17 -5.11 -6.13
C ARG A 21 6.92 -6.53 -5.61
N ARG A 22 7.37 -6.88 -4.41
CA ARG A 22 7.12 -8.17 -3.79
C ARG A 22 5.78 -8.27 -3.06
N GLY A 23 5.03 -7.18 -2.96
CA GLY A 23 3.81 -7.10 -2.14
C GLY A 23 4.09 -7.10 -0.64
N ALA A 24 5.35 -6.86 -0.24
CA ALA A 24 5.83 -6.94 1.14
C ALA A 24 5.81 -5.60 1.89
N LYS A 25 5.28 -4.55 1.24
CA LYS A 25 5.23 -3.20 1.78
C LYS A 25 3.85 -2.87 2.33
N LEU A 26 3.76 -2.64 3.64
CA LEU A 26 2.60 -2.10 4.30
C LEU A 26 2.53 -0.58 4.06
N VAL A 27 1.36 -0.06 3.72
CA VAL A 27 1.12 1.39 3.58
C VAL A 27 0.47 1.91 4.86
N LEU A 28 1.20 2.75 5.60
CA LEU A 28 0.73 3.39 6.82
C LEU A 28 0.34 4.84 6.53
N PHE A 29 -0.95 5.12 6.52
CA PHE A 29 -1.53 6.44 6.33
C PHE A 29 -1.69 7.11 7.69
N ILE A 30 -0.86 8.12 7.99
CA ILE A 30 -0.74 8.74 9.32
C ILE A 30 -1.85 9.78 9.60
N THR A 31 -2.24 10.53 8.59
CA THR A 31 -3.28 11.56 8.66
C THR A 31 -3.72 11.99 7.28
N GLY A 32 -4.96 12.41 7.12
CA GLY A 32 -5.43 13.05 5.89
C GLY A 32 -5.22 14.57 5.87
N GLU A 33 -4.76 15.16 6.98
CA GLU A 33 -4.48 16.59 7.06
C GLU A 33 -3.26 16.94 6.20
N CYS A 34 -3.37 18.04 5.43
CA CYS A 34 -2.29 18.59 4.62
C CYS A 34 -2.48 20.09 4.44
N ARG A 35 -1.39 20.84 4.42
CA ARG A 35 -1.43 22.29 4.14
C ARG A 35 -1.37 22.61 2.65
N ASN A 36 -1.15 21.62 1.82
CA ASN A 36 -1.08 21.76 0.36
C ASN A 36 -2.42 21.40 -0.29
N SER A 37 -2.68 21.98 -1.45
CA SER A 37 -3.87 21.72 -2.27
C SER A 37 -3.46 21.29 -3.69
N CYS A 38 -2.67 20.21 -3.77
CA CYS A 38 -2.22 19.66 -5.06
C CYS A 38 -3.43 19.21 -5.88
N PHE A 39 -3.56 19.71 -7.12
CA PHE A 39 -4.68 19.39 -8.00
C PHE A 39 -4.78 17.91 -8.33
N TYR A 40 -3.65 17.20 -8.29
CA TYR A 40 -3.51 15.78 -8.59
C TYR A 40 -3.65 14.86 -7.38
N CYS A 41 -3.96 15.39 -6.19
CA CYS A 41 -4.01 14.61 -4.95
C CYS A 41 -5.08 13.50 -5.04
N PRO A 42 -4.70 12.20 -4.96
CA PRO A 42 -5.63 11.09 -5.15
C PRO A 42 -6.31 10.63 -3.85
N ILE A 43 -6.07 11.31 -2.73
CA ILE A 43 -6.61 10.90 -1.42
C ILE A 43 -8.14 10.96 -1.46
N SER A 44 -8.79 9.84 -1.07
CA SER A 44 -10.24 9.71 -1.07
C SER A 44 -10.94 10.72 -0.14
N LEU A 45 -12.20 11.04 -0.43
CA LEU A 45 -13.03 11.94 0.39
C LEU A 45 -13.19 11.47 1.84
N GLU A 46 -13.09 10.16 2.07
CA GLU A 46 -13.17 9.58 3.41
C GLU A 46 -11.96 9.94 4.27
N LYS A 47 -10.80 10.17 3.67
CA LYS A 47 -9.52 10.43 4.35
C LYS A 47 -9.06 11.87 4.25
N LYS A 48 -9.36 12.56 3.14
CA LYS A 48 -8.85 13.91 2.85
C LYS A 48 -9.29 14.93 3.90
N ASN A 49 -8.33 15.69 4.43
CA ASN A 49 -8.52 16.72 5.47
C ASN A 49 -9.07 16.18 6.80
N LYS A 50 -8.97 14.89 7.07
CA LYS A 50 -9.38 14.27 8.33
C LYS A 50 -8.19 13.68 9.06
N ASP A 51 -8.19 13.80 10.39
CA ASP A 51 -7.16 13.14 11.21
C ASP A 51 -7.55 11.68 11.48
N VAL A 52 -7.25 10.84 10.50
CA VAL A 52 -7.53 9.40 10.51
C VAL A 52 -6.26 8.61 10.18
N VAL A 53 -6.14 7.42 10.74
CA VAL A 53 -4.96 6.54 10.57
C VAL A 53 -5.40 5.21 9.99
N TYR A 54 -4.65 4.73 8.99
CA TYR A 54 -4.91 3.43 8.34
C TYR A 54 -3.61 2.66 8.11
N ALA A 55 -3.69 1.36 8.26
CA ALA A 55 -2.68 0.43 7.73
C ALA A 55 -3.32 -0.33 6.55
N ASN A 56 -2.81 -0.10 5.35
CA ASN A 56 -3.47 -0.51 4.11
C ASN A 56 -4.93 0.00 4.07
N GLU A 57 -5.92 -0.90 4.04
CA GLU A 57 -7.36 -0.57 4.08
C GLU A 57 -7.92 -0.52 5.52
N ARG A 58 -7.16 -1.02 6.52
CA ARG A 58 -7.62 -1.16 7.90
C ARG A 58 -7.54 0.17 8.65
N PRO A 59 -8.66 0.73 9.14
CA PRO A 59 -8.62 1.86 10.05
C PRO A 59 -8.01 1.44 11.39
N LEU A 60 -7.06 2.20 11.89
CA LEU A 60 -6.38 1.88 13.14
C LEU A 60 -7.08 2.56 14.33
N LYS A 61 -7.50 1.76 15.30
CA LYS A 61 -8.03 2.21 16.59
C LYS A 61 -6.97 2.13 17.69
N SER A 62 -5.94 1.33 17.46
CA SER A 62 -4.84 1.10 18.39
C SER A 62 -3.58 0.64 17.64
N TYR A 63 -2.43 0.67 18.29
CA TYR A 63 -1.18 0.09 17.77
C TYR A 63 -1.28 -1.43 17.55
N LYS A 64 -2.17 -2.14 18.25
CA LYS A 64 -2.42 -3.57 18.02
C LYS A 64 -2.98 -3.84 16.64
N ASP A 65 -3.80 -2.94 16.09
CA ASP A 65 -4.32 -3.07 14.74
C ASP A 65 -3.20 -2.98 13.70
N PHE A 66 -2.21 -2.11 13.94
CA PHE A 66 -1.03 -1.99 13.09
C PHE A 66 -0.17 -3.26 13.13
N ILE A 67 0.09 -3.78 14.34
CA ILE A 67 0.83 -5.04 14.51
C ILE A 67 0.10 -6.19 13.81
N SER A 68 -1.22 -6.30 14.01
CA SER A 68 -2.02 -7.33 13.33
C SER A 68 -1.93 -7.25 11.80
N GLU A 69 -1.80 -6.05 11.24
CA GLU A 69 -1.66 -5.88 9.78
C GLU A 69 -0.24 -6.21 9.30
N ILE A 70 0.79 -5.94 10.10
CA ILE A 70 2.17 -6.39 9.85
C ILE A 70 2.21 -7.92 9.77
N GLU A 71 1.65 -8.59 10.77
CA GLU A 71 1.62 -10.04 10.86
C GLU A 71 0.79 -10.66 9.73
N ALA A 72 -0.41 -10.11 9.45
CA ALA A 72 -1.33 -10.65 8.45
C ALA A 72 -0.72 -10.70 7.04
N MET A 73 0.14 -9.76 6.69
CA MET A 73 0.78 -9.73 5.37
C MET A 73 2.26 -10.16 5.39
N ASP A 74 2.79 -10.56 6.55
CA ASP A 74 4.22 -10.84 6.71
C ASP A 74 5.05 -9.68 6.14
N ALA A 75 4.80 -8.46 6.65
CA ALA A 75 5.39 -7.24 6.12
C ALA A 75 6.91 -7.24 6.29
N GLU A 76 7.64 -6.80 5.27
CA GLU A 76 9.08 -6.59 5.32
C GLU A 76 9.43 -5.08 5.36
N GLY A 77 8.45 -4.23 5.14
CA GLY A 77 8.62 -2.78 5.24
C GLY A 77 7.33 -1.99 5.31
N VAL A 78 7.46 -0.75 5.75
CA VAL A 78 6.37 0.21 5.93
C VAL A 78 6.63 1.47 5.12
N ALA A 79 5.60 1.92 4.39
CA ALA A 79 5.56 3.22 3.74
C ALA A 79 4.72 4.19 4.58
N ILE A 80 5.34 5.10 5.26
CA ILE A 80 4.66 6.16 6.02
C ILE A 80 4.24 7.25 5.05
N THR A 81 2.92 7.43 4.90
CA THR A 81 2.30 8.39 3.97
C THR A 81 1.09 9.06 4.61
N GLY A 82 0.36 9.85 3.83
CA GLY A 82 -0.85 10.54 4.28
C GLY A 82 -1.15 11.77 3.44
N GLY A 83 -1.80 12.75 4.05
CA GLY A 83 -1.80 14.12 3.58
C GLY A 83 -0.39 14.70 3.71
N GLU A 84 -0.01 15.05 4.93
CA GLU A 84 1.38 15.42 5.27
C GLU A 84 1.77 14.80 6.62
N PRO A 85 2.51 13.69 6.63
CA PRO A 85 2.85 12.97 7.85
C PRO A 85 3.61 13.81 8.89
N ILE A 86 4.44 14.73 8.45
CA ILE A 86 5.25 15.58 9.36
C ILE A 86 4.39 16.52 10.21
N LEU A 87 3.14 16.77 9.85
CA LEU A 87 2.21 17.49 10.73
C LEU A 87 1.90 16.71 12.02
N LYS A 88 2.15 15.42 12.02
CA LYS A 88 1.94 14.50 13.15
C LYS A 88 3.25 13.76 13.49
N LEU A 89 4.35 14.50 13.59
CA LEU A 89 5.70 13.92 13.76
C LEU A 89 5.78 12.95 14.93
N GLU A 90 5.22 13.26 16.09
CA GLU A 90 5.23 12.35 17.25
C GLU A 90 4.55 11.01 16.91
N ARG A 91 3.40 11.06 16.23
CA ARG A 91 2.72 9.85 15.76
C ARG A 91 3.59 9.06 14.77
N VAL A 92 4.30 9.74 13.88
CA VAL A 92 5.28 9.09 12.97
C VAL A 92 6.34 8.36 13.78
N LEU A 93 6.91 9.01 14.82
CA LEU A 93 7.96 8.43 15.66
C LEU A 93 7.45 7.22 16.46
N ASP A 94 6.22 7.26 16.97
CA ASP A 94 5.62 6.12 17.66
C ASP A 94 5.51 4.88 16.77
N PHE A 95 4.95 5.06 15.54
CA PHE A 95 4.84 3.95 14.59
C PHE A 95 6.21 3.50 14.06
N LEU A 96 7.15 4.42 13.87
CA LEU A 96 8.52 4.10 13.50
C LEU A 96 9.18 3.17 14.53
N LYS A 97 9.02 3.49 15.82
CA LYS A 97 9.54 2.64 16.91
C LYS A 97 9.00 1.21 16.81
N ILE A 98 7.67 1.07 16.66
CA ILE A 98 7.04 -0.25 16.51
C ILE A 98 7.57 -0.96 15.25
N ALA A 99 7.63 -0.28 14.11
CA ALA A 99 8.14 -0.87 12.87
C ALA A 99 9.58 -1.40 13.03
N LYS A 100 10.43 -0.68 13.79
CA LYS A 100 11.81 -1.11 14.06
C LYS A 100 11.91 -2.28 15.03
N GLU A 101 10.97 -2.43 15.96
CA GLU A 101 10.86 -3.64 16.80
C GLU A 101 10.62 -4.91 15.96
N PHE A 102 9.93 -4.77 14.81
CA PHE A 102 9.73 -5.83 13.82
C PHE A 102 10.84 -5.88 12.75
N SER A 103 11.91 -5.10 12.88
CA SER A 103 13.02 -5.02 11.92
C SER A 103 12.58 -4.62 10.50
N LEU A 104 11.50 -3.86 10.36
CA LEU A 104 10.97 -3.46 9.06
C LEU A 104 11.80 -2.33 8.44
N HIS A 105 11.95 -2.36 7.11
CA HIS A 105 12.41 -1.22 6.33
C HIS A 105 11.35 -0.12 6.34
N VAL A 106 11.68 1.10 6.74
CA VAL A 106 10.73 2.20 6.82
C VAL A 106 11.10 3.31 5.86
N HIS A 107 10.15 3.71 5.01
CA HIS A 107 10.30 4.92 4.22
C HIS A 107 9.15 5.91 4.46
N LEU A 108 9.49 7.18 4.39
CA LEU A 108 8.61 8.30 4.65
C LEU A 108 8.41 9.15 3.41
N TYR A 109 7.15 9.51 3.13
CA TYR A 109 6.81 10.56 2.16
C TYR A 109 6.56 11.88 2.87
N THR A 110 7.11 12.97 2.36
CA THR A 110 6.80 14.31 2.85
C THR A 110 6.84 15.35 1.75
N SER A 111 5.95 16.30 1.83
CA SER A 111 5.94 17.49 0.96
C SER A 111 6.74 18.66 1.54
N GLN A 112 7.31 18.49 2.74
CA GLN A 112 8.11 19.52 3.41
C GLN A 112 9.61 19.33 3.13
N ALA A 113 10.31 20.41 2.90
CA ALA A 113 11.75 20.46 3.09
C ALA A 113 12.02 20.44 4.60
N LEU A 114 12.78 19.48 5.08
CA LEU A 114 13.05 19.28 6.50
C LEU A 114 14.39 19.91 6.89
N ASP A 115 14.42 20.53 8.06
CA ASP A 115 15.64 20.97 8.72
C ASP A 115 16.38 19.79 9.36
N GLU A 116 17.63 20.05 9.81
CA GLU A 116 18.50 19.04 10.41
C GLU A 116 17.88 18.45 11.70
N GLU A 117 17.20 19.26 12.51
CA GLU A 117 16.56 18.81 13.76
C GLU A 117 15.50 17.74 13.48
N LYS A 118 14.62 17.97 12.50
CA LYS A 118 13.59 16.99 12.12
C LYS A 118 14.19 15.74 11.47
N LEU A 119 15.23 15.90 10.64
CA LEU A 119 15.91 14.78 10.03
C LEU A 119 16.64 13.91 11.07
N GLU A 120 17.26 14.54 12.08
CA GLU A 120 17.88 13.79 13.18
C GLU A 120 16.83 13.03 14.03
N ALA A 121 15.66 13.63 14.27
CA ALA A 121 14.55 12.93 14.93
C ALA A 121 14.07 11.70 14.10
N LEU A 122 14.21 11.76 12.79
CA LEU A 122 13.79 10.71 11.85
C LEU A 122 14.94 9.77 11.43
N LYS A 123 16.11 9.82 12.06
CA LYS A 123 17.33 9.07 11.65
C LYS A 123 17.20 7.54 11.59
N TYR A 124 16.17 6.99 12.19
CA TYR A 124 15.87 5.56 12.09
C TYR A 124 15.02 5.19 10.87
N ILE A 125 14.62 6.17 10.05
CA ILE A 125 14.01 5.93 8.75
C ILE A 125 15.10 5.51 7.76
N ASP A 126 14.85 4.44 6.98
CA ASP A 126 15.81 3.93 6.02
C ASP A 126 15.80 4.73 4.71
N GLU A 127 14.63 5.28 4.33
CA GLU A 127 14.44 5.95 3.05
C GLU A 127 13.47 7.12 3.19
N ILE A 128 13.81 8.29 2.65
CA ILE A 128 12.94 9.48 2.66
C ILE A 128 12.65 9.97 1.23
N ARG A 129 11.39 10.25 0.94
CA ARG A 129 10.86 10.65 -0.36
C ARG A 129 10.25 12.02 -0.29
N PHE A 130 10.94 12.98 -0.85
CA PHE A 130 10.45 14.35 -0.93
C PHE A 130 9.50 14.53 -2.12
N HIS A 131 8.36 15.14 -1.85
CA HIS A 131 7.32 15.41 -2.83
C HIS A 131 7.03 16.90 -2.92
N PRO A 132 7.79 17.69 -3.71
CA PRO A 132 7.50 19.11 -3.90
C PRO A 132 6.09 19.34 -4.45
N PRO A 133 5.19 20.05 -3.76
CA PRO A 133 3.84 20.34 -4.28
C PRO A 133 3.86 21.15 -5.58
N MET A 134 4.90 21.96 -5.76
CA MET A 134 5.25 22.66 -7.00
C MET A 134 6.68 22.29 -7.40
N LEU A 135 6.83 21.57 -8.51
CA LEU A 135 8.13 21.03 -8.97
C LEU A 135 9.20 22.12 -9.13
N LYS A 136 8.83 23.32 -9.58
CA LYS A 136 9.73 24.47 -9.69
C LYS A 136 10.39 24.90 -8.38
N ASN A 137 9.86 24.48 -7.24
CA ASN A 137 10.42 24.76 -5.92
C ASN A 137 11.36 23.65 -5.40
N ALA A 138 11.77 22.71 -6.25
CA ALA A 138 12.60 21.56 -5.89
C ALA A 138 13.92 21.96 -5.19
N GLU A 139 14.48 23.11 -5.53
CA GLU A 139 15.74 23.60 -4.94
C GLU A 139 15.68 23.70 -3.40
N LYS A 140 14.53 23.97 -2.83
CA LYS A 140 14.33 24.04 -1.36
C LYS A 140 14.64 22.71 -0.66
N TYR A 141 14.63 21.60 -1.39
CA TYR A 141 14.83 20.25 -0.84
C TYR A 141 16.26 19.76 -0.94
N ALA A 142 17.13 20.48 -1.68
CA ALA A 142 18.52 20.03 -1.89
C ALA A 142 19.28 19.85 -0.58
N GLY A 143 19.15 20.81 0.36
CA GLY A 143 19.73 20.71 1.70
C GLY A 143 19.17 19.52 2.49
N SER A 144 17.85 19.32 2.49
CA SER A 144 17.22 18.19 3.19
C SER A 144 17.67 16.83 2.63
N ILE A 145 17.80 16.71 1.30
CA ILE A 145 18.29 15.49 0.64
C ILE A 145 19.73 15.21 1.06
N LYS A 146 20.59 16.23 1.03
CA LYS A 146 21.99 16.11 1.43
C LYS A 146 22.11 15.66 2.89
N THR A 147 21.46 16.34 3.82
CA THR A 147 21.49 16.01 5.25
C THR A 147 20.92 14.60 5.51
N ALA A 148 19.81 14.23 4.87
CA ALA A 148 19.27 12.87 5.00
C ALA A 148 20.28 11.79 4.56
N LYS A 149 21.01 12.01 3.48
CA LYS A 149 22.08 11.11 3.00
C LYS A 149 23.25 11.06 3.98
N GLU A 150 23.65 12.18 4.56
CA GLU A 150 24.71 12.27 5.59
C GLU A 150 24.34 11.51 6.86
N LEU A 151 23.04 11.47 7.21
CA LEU A 151 22.48 10.67 8.31
C LEU A 151 22.29 9.18 7.96
N GLY A 152 22.66 8.75 6.75
CA GLY A 152 22.61 7.34 6.33
C GLY A 152 21.29 6.89 5.73
N MET A 153 20.32 7.78 5.57
CA MET A 153 19.05 7.48 4.89
C MET A 153 19.27 7.45 3.37
N ASP A 154 18.60 6.54 2.64
CA ASP A 154 18.44 6.77 1.20
C ASP A 154 17.42 7.90 0.98
N ALA A 155 17.70 8.81 0.07
CA ALA A 155 16.91 10.01 -0.10
C ALA A 155 16.71 10.36 -1.57
N GLY A 156 15.57 10.94 -1.90
CA GLY A 156 15.29 11.39 -3.25
C GLY A 156 13.92 12.03 -3.42
N PHE A 157 13.57 12.27 -4.66
CA PHE A 157 12.25 12.74 -4.99
C PHE A 157 11.31 11.61 -5.41
N GLU A 158 10.04 11.73 -5.01
CA GLU A 158 8.96 10.98 -5.62
C GLU A 158 7.88 11.95 -6.10
N ILE A 159 7.73 12.09 -7.41
CA ILE A 159 6.91 13.12 -8.05
C ILE A 159 6.00 12.54 -9.14
N PRO A 160 4.86 13.18 -9.43
CA PRO A 160 4.02 12.81 -10.56
C PRO A 160 4.61 13.27 -11.90
N ALA A 161 4.36 12.50 -12.96
CA ALA A 161 4.79 12.82 -14.34
C ALA A 161 3.86 13.86 -14.99
N ILE A 162 3.84 15.10 -14.45
CA ILE A 162 2.93 16.18 -14.90
C ILE A 162 3.64 17.31 -15.67
N SER A 163 4.92 17.53 -15.37
CA SER A 163 5.75 18.53 -16.07
C SER A 163 7.22 18.17 -15.86
N PHE A 164 8.10 18.66 -16.72
CA PHE A 164 9.54 18.48 -16.56
C PHE A 164 10.17 19.71 -15.88
N GLU A 165 10.91 19.45 -14.79
CA GLU A 165 11.69 20.45 -14.05
C GLU A 165 13.17 20.01 -14.02
N PRO A 166 14.05 20.65 -14.83
CA PRO A 166 15.46 20.25 -14.92
C PRO A 166 16.19 20.25 -13.60
N LYS A 167 15.85 21.17 -12.70
CA LYS A 167 16.50 21.32 -11.38
C LYS A 167 16.38 20.05 -10.53
N ILE A 168 15.29 19.29 -10.68
CA ILE A 168 15.14 18.00 -9.98
C ILE A 168 16.24 17.03 -10.42
N VAL A 169 16.52 16.93 -11.71
CA VAL A 169 17.57 16.04 -12.24
C VAL A 169 18.96 16.47 -11.77
N GLU A 170 19.22 17.78 -11.73
CA GLU A 170 20.47 18.33 -11.20
C GLU A 170 20.66 17.94 -9.74
N ILE A 171 19.66 18.22 -8.88
CA ILE A 171 19.72 17.94 -7.44
C ILE A 171 19.98 16.45 -7.18
N VAL A 172 19.20 15.54 -7.82
CA VAL A 172 19.38 14.11 -7.56
C VAL A 172 20.75 13.59 -8.05
N ASN A 173 21.26 14.11 -9.16
CA ASN A 173 22.55 13.71 -9.69
C ASN A 173 23.74 14.23 -8.86
N GLU A 174 23.63 15.45 -8.31
CA GLU A 174 24.63 16.06 -7.45
C GLU A 174 24.74 15.40 -6.07
N ASN A 175 23.62 14.94 -5.53
CA ASN A 175 23.53 14.34 -4.20
C ASN A 175 23.52 12.81 -4.19
N ASP A 176 23.78 12.15 -5.33
CA ASP A 176 23.64 10.69 -5.48
C ASP A 176 22.27 10.17 -4.94
N ALA A 177 21.22 10.98 -5.14
CA ALA A 177 19.85 10.72 -4.72
C ALA A 177 19.06 10.03 -5.82
N PHE A 178 17.92 9.44 -5.46
CA PHE A 178 17.04 8.80 -6.45
C PHE A 178 15.89 9.71 -6.92
N LEU A 179 15.35 9.37 -8.07
CA LEU A 179 14.13 9.96 -8.62
C LEU A 179 13.11 8.86 -8.94
N ASN A 180 12.00 8.84 -8.21
CA ASN A 180 10.82 8.06 -8.55
C ASN A 180 9.82 8.97 -9.27
N LEU A 181 9.53 8.66 -10.52
CA LEU A 181 8.54 9.35 -11.34
C LEU A 181 7.28 8.50 -11.45
N ASN A 182 6.19 8.95 -10.86
CA ASN A 182 4.93 8.22 -10.84
C ASN A 182 4.04 8.62 -12.02
N GLN A 183 3.48 7.65 -12.72
CA GLN A 183 2.34 7.91 -13.58
C GLN A 183 1.19 8.46 -12.74
N LEU A 184 0.55 9.53 -13.23
CA LEU A 184 -0.52 10.20 -12.48
C LEU A 184 -1.78 9.33 -12.49
N GLU A 185 -2.24 8.98 -11.29
CA GLU A 185 -3.48 8.24 -11.07
C GLU A 185 -4.68 9.17 -10.97
N VAL A 186 -5.78 8.75 -11.55
CA VAL A 186 -7.05 9.48 -11.54
C VAL A 186 -7.96 8.85 -10.49
N SER A 187 -8.56 9.69 -9.67
CA SER A 187 -9.50 9.34 -8.61
C SER A 187 -10.70 10.29 -8.62
N GLU A 188 -11.73 9.98 -7.84
CA GLU A 188 -12.89 10.86 -7.69
C GLU A 188 -12.53 12.27 -7.24
N THR A 189 -11.46 12.42 -6.45
CA THR A 189 -11.05 13.70 -5.85
C THR A 189 -10.23 14.59 -6.78
N ASN A 190 -9.60 14.04 -7.81
CA ASN A 190 -8.72 14.79 -8.72
C ASN A 190 -9.18 14.78 -10.18
N TYR A 191 -10.16 13.96 -10.57
CA TYR A 191 -10.62 13.78 -11.95
C TYR A 191 -10.94 15.12 -12.65
N ASN A 192 -11.78 15.95 -12.04
CA ASN A 192 -12.20 17.22 -12.64
C ASN A 192 -11.03 18.19 -12.83
N ALA A 193 -10.11 18.26 -11.87
CA ALA A 193 -8.94 19.11 -11.94
C ALA A 193 -7.96 18.63 -13.04
N ILE A 194 -7.68 17.32 -13.12
CA ILE A 194 -6.82 16.73 -14.15
C ILE A 194 -7.40 16.99 -15.54
N ARG A 195 -8.71 16.76 -15.73
CA ARG A 195 -9.40 16.99 -16.99
C ARG A 195 -9.38 18.46 -17.41
N SER A 196 -9.60 19.39 -16.46
CA SER A 196 -9.59 20.83 -16.77
C SER A 196 -8.22 21.36 -17.17
N MET A 197 -7.14 20.69 -16.79
CA MET A 197 -5.77 21.00 -17.19
C MET A 197 -5.37 20.39 -18.53
N GLY A 198 -6.27 19.67 -19.22
CA GLY A 198 -6.07 19.15 -20.55
C GLY A 198 -5.22 17.86 -20.60
N PHE A 199 -5.06 17.15 -19.49
CA PHE A 199 -4.39 15.85 -19.49
C PHE A 199 -5.25 14.79 -20.18
N GLU A 200 -4.61 13.94 -20.99
CA GLU A 200 -5.24 12.79 -21.60
C GLU A 200 -5.38 11.65 -20.59
N ILE A 201 -6.63 11.27 -20.30
CA ILE A 201 -6.96 10.22 -19.33
C ILE A 201 -7.32 8.94 -20.08
N LEU A 202 -6.69 7.84 -19.68
CA LEU A 202 -7.01 6.49 -20.13
C LEU A 202 -7.31 5.62 -18.89
N ASP A 203 -8.51 5.06 -18.81
CA ASP A 203 -8.99 4.33 -17.64
C ASP A 203 -8.89 5.19 -16.36
N TYR A 204 -7.99 4.82 -15.44
CA TYR A 204 -7.77 5.49 -14.16
C TYR A 204 -6.39 6.16 -14.05
N TYR A 205 -5.74 6.46 -15.18
CA TYR A 205 -4.44 7.13 -15.19
C TYR A 205 -4.30 8.11 -16.35
N VAL A 206 -3.35 9.02 -16.23
CA VAL A 206 -2.97 9.96 -17.29
C VAL A 206 -1.92 9.34 -18.20
N ILE A 207 -2.06 9.52 -19.50
CA ILE A 207 -1.01 9.16 -20.47
C ILE A 207 0.15 10.16 -20.30
N PRO A 208 1.36 9.71 -19.91
CA PRO A 208 2.46 10.62 -19.69
C PRO A 208 3.02 11.16 -21.01
N ASP A 209 3.39 12.45 -21.04
CA ASP A 209 4.12 13.04 -22.15
C ASP A 209 5.54 12.44 -22.24
N GLU A 210 5.89 11.90 -23.40
CA GLU A 210 7.22 11.32 -23.64
C GLU A 210 8.37 12.30 -23.40
N LYS A 211 8.18 13.59 -23.64
CA LYS A 211 9.21 14.62 -23.41
C LYS A 211 9.50 14.76 -21.92
N ILE A 212 8.47 14.65 -21.08
CA ILE A 212 8.61 14.65 -19.62
C ILE A 212 9.41 13.42 -19.20
N LEU A 213 9.04 12.22 -19.69
CA LEU A 213 9.76 10.98 -19.38
C LEU A 213 11.23 11.07 -19.75
N ARG A 214 11.53 11.43 -21.02
CA ARG A 214 12.91 11.56 -21.52
C ARG A 214 13.72 12.60 -20.74
N GLY A 215 13.07 13.68 -20.28
CA GLY A 215 13.73 14.69 -19.44
C GLY A 215 14.23 14.10 -18.13
N TYR A 216 13.40 13.35 -17.43
CA TYR A 216 13.72 12.74 -16.14
C TYR A 216 14.58 11.48 -16.24
N GLU A 217 14.59 10.77 -17.36
CA GLU A 217 15.50 9.63 -17.63
C GLU A 217 16.98 9.99 -17.57
N ARG A 218 17.32 11.27 -17.52
CA ARG A 218 18.68 11.80 -17.32
C ARG A 218 19.15 11.70 -15.87
N ALA A 219 18.25 11.39 -14.93
CA ALA A 219 18.64 11.08 -13.55
C ALA A 219 19.37 9.73 -13.50
N LYS A 220 20.53 9.69 -12.83
CA LYS A 220 21.37 8.48 -12.72
C LYS A 220 20.64 7.34 -12.01
N LYS A 221 19.95 7.67 -10.91
CA LYS A 221 19.13 6.75 -10.11
C LYS A 221 17.64 7.04 -10.38
N PHE A 222 17.10 6.42 -11.40
CA PHE A 222 15.75 6.69 -11.93
C PHE A 222 14.84 5.47 -11.86
N HIS A 223 13.58 5.70 -11.48
CA HIS A 223 12.52 4.73 -11.58
C HIS A 223 11.23 5.39 -12.08
N TYR A 224 10.65 4.88 -13.17
CA TYR A 224 9.30 5.19 -13.60
C TYR A 224 8.33 4.12 -13.10
N CYS A 225 7.35 4.52 -12.30
CA CYS A 225 6.31 3.66 -11.75
C CYS A 225 4.98 3.91 -12.47
N SER A 226 4.52 2.95 -13.26
CA SER A 226 3.21 3.02 -13.92
C SER A 226 2.07 2.77 -12.93
N ALA A 227 0.88 3.32 -13.19
CA ALA A 227 -0.31 3.08 -12.38
C ALA A 227 -0.68 1.59 -12.37
N LYS A 228 -0.66 0.93 -13.54
CA LYS A 228 -0.93 -0.52 -13.65
C LYS A 228 0.01 -1.38 -12.80
N PHE A 229 1.27 -0.96 -12.64
CA PHE A 229 2.22 -1.70 -11.81
C PHE A 229 1.84 -1.69 -10.33
N LYS A 230 1.24 -0.61 -9.84
CA LYS A 230 0.77 -0.53 -8.46
C LYS A 230 -0.33 -1.56 -8.18
N ASP A 231 -1.26 -1.74 -9.10
CA ASP A 231 -2.32 -2.76 -8.98
C ASP A 231 -1.75 -4.18 -8.97
N VAL A 232 -0.91 -4.51 -9.94
CA VAL A 232 -0.34 -5.85 -10.08
C VAL A 232 0.63 -6.17 -8.95
N ALA A 233 1.56 -5.27 -8.65
CA ALA A 233 2.62 -5.55 -7.67
C ALA A 233 2.17 -5.24 -6.24
N GLN A 234 1.61 -4.07 -6.01
CA GLN A 234 1.32 -3.60 -4.65
C GLN A 234 0.04 -4.22 -4.11
N PHE A 235 -1.04 -4.23 -4.87
CA PHE A 235 -2.32 -4.75 -4.40
C PHE A 235 -2.38 -6.28 -4.51
N ARG A 236 -2.32 -6.83 -5.73
CA ARG A 236 -2.47 -8.28 -5.95
C ARG A 236 -1.43 -9.11 -5.19
N ARG A 237 -0.14 -8.75 -5.26
CA ARG A 237 0.92 -9.53 -4.57
C ARG A 237 0.81 -9.43 -3.07
N ARG A 238 0.35 -8.28 -2.53
CA ARG A 238 0.02 -8.16 -1.11
C ARG A 238 -1.12 -9.09 -0.72
N LEU A 239 -2.20 -9.16 -1.52
CA LEU A 239 -3.30 -10.08 -1.26
C LEU A 239 -2.82 -11.54 -1.26
N ILE A 240 -1.96 -11.92 -2.21
CA ILE A 240 -1.38 -13.27 -2.24
C ILE A 240 -0.58 -13.55 -0.95
N ARG A 241 0.27 -12.60 -0.50
CA ARG A 241 1.00 -12.76 0.78
C ARG A 241 0.05 -12.93 1.96
N MET A 242 -0.99 -12.11 2.05
CA MET A 242 -2.00 -12.21 3.12
C MET A 242 -2.75 -13.55 3.05
N ALA A 243 -3.10 -14.01 1.87
CA ALA A 243 -3.77 -15.29 1.67
C ALA A 243 -2.90 -16.48 2.09
N MET A 244 -1.59 -16.43 1.79
CA MET A 244 -0.63 -17.47 2.19
C MET A 244 -0.37 -17.53 3.70
N ASN A 245 -0.74 -16.49 4.45
CA ASN A 245 -0.65 -16.46 5.92
C ASN A 245 -1.96 -16.91 6.60
N LEU A 246 -2.99 -17.26 5.83
CA LEU A 246 -4.20 -17.87 6.35
C LEU A 246 -4.01 -19.38 6.53
N PRO A 247 -4.86 -20.05 7.32
CA PRO A 247 -4.86 -21.52 7.43
C PRO A 247 -4.96 -22.21 6.06
N ASP A 248 -4.32 -23.37 5.94
CA ASP A 248 -4.15 -24.12 4.68
C ASP A 248 -5.48 -24.57 4.04
N PHE A 249 -6.56 -24.58 4.79
CA PHE A 249 -7.88 -24.94 4.24
C PHE A 249 -8.48 -23.90 3.30
N TYR A 250 -7.95 -22.68 3.24
CA TYR A 250 -8.37 -21.67 2.27
C TYR A 250 -7.72 -21.94 0.90
N MET A 251 -8.53 -22.02 -0.13
CA MET A 251 -8.03 -22.12 -1.51
C MET A 251 -7.69 -20.72 -2.03
N VAL A 252 -6.41 -20.47 -2.30
CA VAL A 252 -5.92 -19.18 -2.81
C VAL A 252 -6.08 -19.11 -4.31
N THR A 253 -6.71 -18.04 -4.81
CA THR A 253 -6.88 -17.80 -6.24
C THR A 253 -5.67 -17.09 -6.84
N ARG A 254 -5.61 -17.01 -8.17
CA ARG A 254 -4.55 -16.26 -8.88
C ARG A 254 -4.54 -14.76 -8.57
N ASP A 255 -5.69 -14.20 -8.19
CA ASP A 255 -5.84 -12.77 -7.88
C ASP A 255 -5.59 -12.46 -6.40
N GLY A 256 -5.28 -13.48 -5.61
CA GLY A 256 -4.97 -13.35 -4.18
C GLY A 256 -6.20 -13.29 -3.29
N THR A 257 -7.36 -13.63 -3.81
CA THR A 257 -8.58 -13.88 -3.03
C THR A 257 -8.55 -15.29 -2.46
N VAL A 258 -9.46 -15.61 -1.55
CA VAL A 258 -9.56 -16.94 -0.96
C VAL A 258 -10.97 -17.48 -1.09
N ILE A 259 -11.07 -18.78 -1.38
CA ILE A 259 -12.33 -19.52 -1.46
C ILE A 259 -12.41 -20.46 -0.26
N CYS A 260 -13.58 -20.49 0.40
CA CYS A 260 -13.87 -21.36 1.53
C CYS A 260 -15.36 -21.69 1.60
N CYS A 261 -15.71 -22.70 2.38
CA CYS A 261 -17.08 -22.93 2.80
C CYS A 261 -17.37 -22.11 4.07
N ARG A 262 -18.43 -21.31 4.06
CA ARG A 262 -18.96 -20.58 5.21
C ARG A 262 -20.21 -21.28 5.71
N ILE A 263 -20.24 -21.52 7.02
CA ILE A 263 -21.35 -22.19 7.71
C ILE A 263 -22.01 -21.18 8.65
N GLU A 264 -23.31 -20.99 8.48
CA GLU A 264 -24.16 -20.12 9.30
C GLU A 264 -25.21 -20.93 10.06
N GLY A 265 -25.75 -20.39 11.16
CA GLY A 265 -26.74 -21.04 11.99
C GLY A 265 -26.22 -21.36 13.39
N ASN A 266 -26.45 -22.55 13.89
CA ASN A 266 -25.97 -22.97 15.21
C ASN A 266 -24.47 -23.30 15.14
N LEU A 267 -23.63 -22.30 15.47
CA LEU A 267 -22.18 -22.39 15.35
C LEU A 267 -21.57 -23.44 16.28
N ASP A 268 -22.13 -23.67 17.49
CA ASP A 268 -21.61 -24.68 18.42
C ASP A 268 -21.81 -26.09 17.87
N LYS A 269 -22.97 -26.31 17.22
CA LYS A 269 -23.25 -27.57 16.53
C LYS A 269 -22.36 -27.76 15.32
N ALA A 270 -22.18 -26.73 14.51
CA ALA A 270 -21.27 -26.76 13.36
C ALA A 270 -19.84 -27.11 13.79
N GLU A 271 -19.34 -26.43 14.83
CA GLU A 271 -18.01 -26.67 15.38
C GLU A 271 -17.82 -28.13 15.87
N LYS A 272 -18.83 -28.70 16.54
CA LYS A 272 -18.81 -30.09 16.96
C LYS A 272 -18.68 -31.06 15.77
N LEU A 273 -19.52 -30.89 14.76
CA LEU A 273 -19.51 -31.73 13.56
C LEU A 273 -18.18 -31.62 12.78
N LEU A 274 -17.62 -30.41 12.68
CA LEU A 274 -16.33 -30.19 12.05
C LEU A 274 -15.19 -30.91 12.78
N LYS A 275 -15.17 -30.82 14.12
CA LYS A 275 -14.19 -31.54 14.97
C LYS A 275 -14.31 -33.05 14.81
N GLU A 276 -15.53 -33.60 14.84
CA GLU A 276 -15.79 -35.03 14.65
C GLU A 276 -15.36 -35.52 13.28
N ALA A 277 -15.53 -34.68 12.25
CA ALA A 277 -15.12 -34.99 10.88
C ALA A 277 -13.64 -34.68 10.57
N GLY A 278 -12.90 -34.11 11.53
CA GLY A 278 -11.46 -33.81 11.37
C GLY A 278 -11.17 -32.61 10.47
N PHE A 279 -12.08 -31.68 10.31
CA PHE A 279 -11.86 -30.46 9.52
C PHE A 279 -11.30 -29.34 10.37
N GLU A 280 -10.29 -28.65 9.87
CA GLU A 280 -9.85 -27.36 10.38
C GLU A 280 -10.87 -26.26 10.05
N TYR A 281 -11.00 -25.31 10.96
CA TYR A 281 -11.96 -24.22 10.79
C TYR A 281 -11.50 -22.96 11.52
N ARG A 282 -12.07 -21.83 11.09
CA ARG A 282 -11.95 -20.53 11.78
C ARG A 282 -13.34 -20.03 12.16
N ARG A 283 -13.54 -19.82 13.47
CA ARG A 283 -14.82 -19.32 14.01
C ARG A 283 -14.82 -17.80 14.05
N PHE A 284 -15.92 -17.20 13.58
CA PHE A 284 -16.24 -15.79 13.67
C PHE A 284 -17.56 -15.64 14.47
N ASP A 285 -17.96 -14.41 14.77
CA ASP A 285 -19.15 -14.15 15.59
C ASP A 285 -20.45 -14.72 14.98
N LYS A 286 -20.58 -14.70 13.66
CA LYS A 286 -21.81 -15.06 12.94
C LYS A 286 -21.69 -16.27 12.02
N PHE A 287 -20.52 -16.78 11.81
CA PHE A 287 -20.25 -17.91 10.90
C PHE A 287 -18.95 -18.63 11.26
N ILE A 288 -18.78 -19.80 10.67
CA ILE A 288 -17.51 -20.55 10.66
C ILE A 288 -17.05 -20.66 9.21
N GLU A 289 -15.76 -20.51 8.97
CA GLU A 289 -15.11 -20.80 7.68
C GLU A 289 -14.25 -22.04 7.79
N THR A 290 -14.32 -22.90 6.76
CA THR A 290 -13.59 -24.16 6.65
C THR A 290 -13.32 -24.48 5.19
N SER A 291 -12.65 -25.61 4.91
CA SER A 291 -12.39 -26.07 3.54
C SER A 291 -13.65 -26.21 2.71
N ALA A 292 -13.59 -25.81 1.43
CA ALA A 292 -14.67 -26.07 0.49
C ALA A 292 -14.95 -27.57 0.27
N GLU A 293 -13.97 -28.46 0.51
CA GLU A 293 -14.14 -29.93 0.43
C GLU A 293 -15.20 -30.48 1.36
N ILE A 294 -15.57 -29.74 2.41
CA ILE A 294 -16.61 -30.17 3.36
C ILE A 294 -17.95 -30.39 2.68
N ILE A 295 -18.22 -29.63 1.61
CA ILE A 295 -19.47 -29.68 0.85
C ILE A 295 -19.71 -31.10 0.34
N GLU A 296 -18.68 -31.72 -0.23
CA GLU A 296 -18.78 -33.09 -0.76
C GLU A 296 -18.73 -34.16 0.34
N LYS A 297 -17.99 -33.91 1.43
CA LYS A 297 -17.75 -34.93 2.47
C LYS A 297 -18.88 -35.04 3.49
N ILE A 298 -19.37 -33.91 4.02
CA ILE A 298 -20.41 -33.89 5.06
C ILE A 298 -21.48 -32.80 4.84
N GLY A 299 -21.57 -32.19 3.65
CA GLY A 299 -22.50 -31.12 3.36
C GLY A 299 -23.95 -31.50 3.63
N GLU A 300 -24.39 -32.68 3.21
CA GLU A 300 -25.73 -33.18 3.45
C GLU A 300 -26.04 -33.38 4.94
N LEU A 301 -25.08 -33.83 5.73
CA LEU A 301 -25.21 -33.94 7.18
C LEU A 301 -25.41 -32.56 7.82
N LEU A 302 -24.61 -31.56 7.41
CA LEU A 302 -24.71 -30.20 7.92
C LEU A 302 -26.07 -29.58 7.58
N LYS A 303 -26.59 -29.79 6.36
CA LYS A 303 -27.89 -29.32 5.92
C LYS A 303 -29.03 -30.01 6.70
N ALA A 304 -28.92 -31.33 6.94
CA ALA A 304 -29.90 -32.06 7.76
C ALA A 304 -29.97 -31.51 9.18
N GLU A 305 -28.90 -30.94 9.67
CA GLU A 305 -28.83 -30.28 10.97
C GLU A 305 -29.22 -28.78 10.93
N LYS A 306 -29.87 -28.34 9.82
CA LYS A 306 -30.33 -26.97 9.59
C LYS A 306 -29.23 -25.91 9.64
N LEU A 307 -28.04 -26.24 9.18
CA LEU A 307 -26.95 -25.32 8.97
C LEU A 307 -26.96 -24.82 7.52
N ASN A 308 -26.77 -23.53 7.33
CA ASN A 308 -26.68 -22.92 6.01
C ASN A 308 -25.24 -22.96 5.52
N LEU A 309 -25.03 -23.49 4.33
CA LEU A 309 -23.72 -23.57 3.70
C LEU A 309 -23.64 -22.59 2.55
N LYS A 310 -22.50 -21.89 2.45
CA LYS A 310 -22.20 -21.00 1.32
C LYS A 310 -20.78 -21.25 0.83
N LEU A 311 -20.60 -21.36 -0.47
CA LEU A 311 -19.28 -21.21 -1.07
C LEU A 311 -18.99 -19.73 -1.19
N VAL A 312 -17.87 -19.26 -0.63
CA VAL A 312 -17.56 -17.82 -0.55
C VAL A 312 -16.18 -17.56 -1.11
N GLU A 313 -16.08 -16.62 -2.05
CA GLU A 313 -14.84 -15.98 -2.44
C GLU A 313 -14.74 -14.60 -1.81
N ARG A 314 -13.63 -14.31 -1.13
CA ARG A 314 -13.42 -13.05 -0.43
C ARG A 314 -11.97 -12.59 -0.45
N TYR A 315 -11.74 -11.29 -0.15
CA TYR A 315 -10.40 -10.80 0.11
C TYR A 315 -9.85 -11.38 1.42
N PRO A 316 -8.50 -11.64 1.49
CA PRO A 316 -7.83 -12.07 2.73
C PRO A 316 -7.61 -10.92 3.72
N THR A 317 -8.11 -9.71 3.44
CA THR A 317 -7.98 -8.50 4.23
C THR A 317 -8.73 -8.59 5.58
N TYR A 318 -8.43 -7.67 6.50
CA TYR A 318 -8.98 -7.64 7.86
C TYR A 318 -10.54 -7.70 7.90
N ASN A 319 -11.20 -7.10 6.92
CA ASN A 319 -12.67 -7.04 6.83
C ASN A 319 -13.29 -8.16 5.98
N GLY A 320 -12.45 -8.97 5.30
CA GLY A 320 -12.90 -10.13 4.55
C GLY A 320 -14.03 -9.84 3.56
N ILE A 321 -13.93 -8.72 2.81
CA ILE A 321 -14.97 -8.33 1.85
C ILE A 321 -15.26 -9.50 0.89
N VAL A 322 -16.52 -9.94 0.87
CA VAL A 322 -17.00 -11.00 -0.01
C VAL A 322 -17.15 -10.45 -1.42
N ILE A 323 -16.58 -11.16 -2.39
CA ILE A 323 -16.64 -10.85 -3.83
C ILE A 323 -17.77 -11.63 -4.46
N GLU A 324 -17.85 -12.93 -4.13
CA GLU A 324 -18.84 -13.85 -4.65
C GLU A 324 -19.30 -14.79 -3.54
N SER A 325 -20.58 -15.15 -3.56
CA SER A 325 -21.18 -16.08 -2.61
C SER A 325 -22.30 -16.87 -3.28
N GLU A 326 -22.23 -18.20 -3.15
CA GLU A 326 -23.22 -19.14 -3.65
C GLU A 326 -23.83 -19.91 -2.47
N ASP A 327 -25.14 -19.90 -2.33
CA ASP A 327 -25.87 -20.73 -1.36
C ASP A 327 -25.94 -22.18 -1.87
N LEU A 328 -25.69 -23.14 -0.99
CA LEU A 328 -25.55 -24.56 -1.33
C LEU A 328 -26.70 -25.43 -0.81
#